data_54fab83468a38e282d455c6d641aa29e
#
_entry.id   54fab83468a38e282d455c6d641aa29e
#
_cell.length_a   1.000
_cell.length_b   1.000
_cell.length_c   1.000
_cell.angle_alpha   90.00
_cell.angle_beta   90.00
_cell.angle_gamma   90.00
#
_symmetry.space_group_name_H-M   'P 1'
#
loop_
_entity.id
_entity.type
_entity.pdbx_description
1 polymer ?
#
loop_
_entity_poly.entity_id
_entity_poly.type
_entity_poly.pdbx_seq_one_letter_code
_entity_poly.pdbx_strand_id
1 'polypeptide(L)'
;MSNNIYPLTTEAAFTVASHLTFEDKRECTEGHGIDPFLLAIGALSGDDSYFFKAPDGKSAAIGGVENDGKIWMLCTDSVKEFPRTFARDCKRMIDSRPEKLLWNVVDKRNTTHIKLLRFLGFKFLREVLYGPKLLTFIEFCKINVR
;
A
#
# COMPACT_ATOMS: atom_id res chain seq x y z
N MET A 1 6.90 -11.67 18.57
CA MET A 1 5.98 -10.54 18.65
C MET A 1 4.90 -10.67 17.60
N SER A 2 3.65 -10.70 18.02
CA SER A 2 2.56 -10.84 17.07
C SER A 2 2.39 -9.53 16.29
N ASN A 3 2.07 -9.67 15.04
CA ASN A 3 1.58 -8.58 14.21
C ASN A 3 0.30 -9.07 13.55
N ASN A 4 -0.35 -8.19 12.82
CA ASN A 4 -1.62 -8.49 12.17
C ASN A 4 -1.46 -8.59 10.65
N ILE A 5 -0.26 -8.85 10.18
CA ILE A 5 0.04 -8.97 8.75
C ILE A 5 0.28 -10.43 8.40
N TYR A 6 -0.47 -10.92 7.41
CA TYR A 6 -0.47 -12.31 6.98
C TYR A 6 -0.29 -12.40 5.47
N PRO A 7 0.18 -13.55 4.96
CA PRO A 7 0.21 -13.76 3.50
C PRO A 7 -1.18 -13.56 2.88
N LEU A 8 -1.20 -12.95 1.69
CA LEU A 8 -2.45 -12.59 1.02
C LEU A 8 -3.29 -13.82 0.71
N THR A 9 -4.59 -13.71 0.98
CA THR A 9 -5.59 -14.73 0.64
C THR A 9 -6.56 -14.16 -0.40
N THR A 10 -7.24 -15.06 -1.12
CA THR A 10 -8.26 -14.66 -2.08
C THR A 10 -9.36 -13.84 -1.42
N GLU A 11 -9.81 -14.28 -0.25
CA GLU A 11 -10.86 -13.58 0.50
C GLU A 11 -10.44 -12.17 0.86
N ALA A 12 -9.24 -11.99 1.42
CA ALA A 12 -8.75 -10.67 1.81
C ALA A 12 -8.60 -9.75 0.60
N ALA A 13 -8.07 -10.28 -0.51
CA ALA A 13 -7.89 -9.51 -1.73
C ALA A 13 -9.21 -8.94 -2.23
N PHE A 14 -10.24 -9.78 -2.33
CA PHE A 14 -11.55 -9.33 -2.82
C PHE A 14 -12.27 -8.43 -1.82
N THR A 15 -12.16 -8.73 -0.52
CA THR A 15 -12.79 -7.89 0.50
C THR A 15 -12.22 -6.47 0.46
N VAL A 16 -10.90 -6.34 0.43
CA VAL A 16 -10.26 -5.02 0.39
C VAL A 16 -10.57 -4.30 -0.93
N ALA A 17 -10.43 -5.00 -2.07
CA ALA A 17 -10.72 -4.38 -3.37
C ALA A 17 -12.16 -3.87 -3.48
N SER A 18 -13.11 -4.52 -2.77
CA SER A 18 -14.52 -4.13 -2.76
C SER A 18 -14.83 -2.93 -1.88
N HIS A 19 -13.93 -2.56 -0.95
CA HIS A 19 -14.22 -1.58 0.10
C HIS A 19 -13.11 -0.54 0.26
N LEU A 20 -12.44 -0.18 -0.83
CA LEU A 20 -11.34 0.79 -0.78
C LEU A 20 -11.79 2.15 -0.25
N THR A 21 -10.87 2.86 0.41
CA THR A 21 -11.09 4.28 0.69
C THR A 21 -11.34 5.02 -0.62
N PHE A 22 -12.01 6.15 -0.54
CA PHE A 22 -12.25 6.99 -1.71
C PHE A 22 -10.92 7.35 -2.40
N GLU A 23 -9.92 7.75 -1.61
CA GLU A 23 -8.62 8.19 -2.11
C GLU A 23 -7.87 7.06 -2.83
N ASP A 24 -7.86 5.87 -2.25
CA ASP A 24 -7.16 4.73 -2.86
C ASP A 24 -7.88 4.25 -4.12
N LYS A 25 -9.21 4.24 -4.11
CA LYS A 25 -9.98 3.88 -5.30
C LYS A 25 -9.71 4.87 -6.44
N ARG A 26 -9.71 6.15 -6.11
CA ARG A 26 -9.43 7.22 -7.09
C ARG A 26 -8.02 7.12 -7.66
N GLU A 27 -7.04 6.86 -6.79
CA GLU A 27 -5.66 6.67 -7.24
C GLU A 27 -5.54 5.49 -8.20
N CYS A 28 -6.20 4.36 -7.90
CA CYS A 28 -6.21 3.19 -8.77
C CYS A 28 -6.87 3.49 -10.12
N THR A 29 -8.10 3.99 -10.09
CA THR A 29 -8.91 4.12 -11.30
C THR A 29 -8.50 5.31 -12.15
N GLU A 30 -8.31 6.47 -11.56
CA GLU A 30 -7.91 7.68 -12.29
C GLU A 30 -6.41 7.80 -12.45
N GLY A 31 -5.66 7.48 -11.40
CA GLY A 31 -4.21 7.65 -11.39
C GLY A 31 -3.49 6.59 -12.21
N HIS A 32 -3.73 5.32 -11.90
CA HIS A 32 -3.08 4.21 -12.61
C HIS A 32 -3.88 3.70 -13.79
N GLY A 33 -5.16 4.02 -13.87
CA GLY A 33 -6.04 3.54 -14.93
C GLY A 33 -6.31 2.04 -14.83
N ILE A 34 -6.36 1.51 -13.62
CA ILE A 34 -6.49 0.08 -13.35
C ILE A 34 -7.70 -0.17 -12.46
N ASP A 35 -8.43 -1.26 -12.75
CA ASP A 35 -9.49 -1.75 -11.88
C ASP A 35 -8.85 -2.35 -10.62
N PRO A 36 -9.29 -1.96 -9.41
CA PRO A 36 -8.74 -2.52 -8.17
C PRO A 36 -8.79 -4.04 -8.07
N PHE A 37 -9.80 -4.68 -8.64
CA PHE A 37 -9.90 -6.15 -8.63
C PHE A 37 -8.80 -6.78 -9.48
N LEU A 38 -8.45 -6.18 -10.61
CA LEU A 38 -7.36 -6.69 -11.45
C LEU A 38 -6.03 -6.59 -10.73
N LEU A 39 -5.82 -5.51 -9.99
CA LEU A 39 -4.62 -5.35 -9.19
C LEU A 39 -4.56 -6.42 -8.09
N ALA A 40 -5.67 -6.65 -7.40
CA ALA A 40 -5.75 -7.66 -6.34
C ALA A 40 -5.52 -9.08 -6.88
N ILE A 41 -6.08 -9.41 -8.05
CA ILE A 41 -5.87 -10.72 -8.68
C ILE A 41 -4.40 -10.89 -9.05
N GLY A 42 -3.79 -9.86 -9.63
CA GLY A 42 -2.37 -9.89 -9.96
C GLY A 42 -1.49 -10.13 -8.74
N ALA A 43 -1.84 -9.53 -7.61
CA ALA A 43 -1.11 -9.69 -6.36
C ALA A 43 -1.17 -11.13 -5.83
N LEU A 44 -2.26 -11.85 -6.08
CA LEU A 44 -2.42 -13.24 -5.63
C LEU A 44 -1.44 -14.19 -6.33
N SER A 45 -0.96 -13.85 -7.52
CA SER A 45 0.00 -14.69 -8.25
C SER A 45 1.45 -14.43 -7.82
N GLY A 46 1.70 -13.43 -6.97
CA GLY A 46 3.04 -13.12 -6.47
C GLY A 46 3.27 -13.72 -5.09
N ASP A 47 4.54 -13.79 -4.68
CA ASP A 47 4.95 -14.39 -3.41
C ASP A 47 5.05 -13.38 -2.26
N ASP A 48 5.15 -12.09 -2.56
CA ASP A 48 5.39 -11.03 -1.59
C ASP A 48 4.20 -10.09 -1.46
N SER A 49 3.03 -10.68 -1.26
CA SER A 49 1.79 -9.94 -1.04
C SER A 49 1.15 -10.35 0.28
N TYR A 50 0.58 -9.39 0.98
CA TYR A 50 0.12 -9.54 2.35
C TYR A 50 -1.17 -8.80 2.57
N PHE A 51 -1.85 -9.13 3.69
CA PHE A 51 -2.98 -8.33 4.13
C PHE A 51 -2.87 -8.03 5.63
N PHE A 52 -3.44 -6.89 5.99
CA PHE A 52 -3.56 -6.50 7.40
C PHE A 52 -4.95 -6.90 7.90
N LYS A 53 -4.97 -7.75 8.92
CA LYS A 53 -6.20 -8.15 9.60
C LYS A 53 -6.33 -7.28 10.85
N ALA A 54 -7.34 -6.44 10.87
CA ALA A 54 -7.56 -5.54 12.01
C ALA A 54 -7.92 -6.34 13.27
N PRO A 55 -7.73 -5.76 14.47
CA PRO A 55 -8.07 -6.45 15.71
C PRO A 55 -9.51 -6.93 15.81
N ASP A 56 -10.44 -6.30 15.06
CA ASP A 56 -11.85 -6.73 15.00
C ASP A 56 -12.08 -7.89 14.02
N GLY A 57 -11.04 -8.40 13.39
CA GLY A 57 -11.11 -9.54 12.47
C GLY A 57 -11.33 -9.17 11.01
N LYS A 58 -11.51 -7.90 10.68
CA LYS A 58 -11.73 -7.46 9.29
C LYS A 58 -10.43 -7.39 8.50
N SER A 59 -10.47 -7.82 7.25
CA SER A 59 -9.35 -7.58 6.31
C SER A 59 -9.38 -6.12 5.91
N ALA A 60 -8.43 -5.34 6.39
CA ALA A 60 -8.49 -3.88 6.32
C ALA A 60 -7.59 -3.26 5.26
N ALA A 61 -6.53 -3.94 4.85
CA ALA A 61 -5.61 -3.45 3.84
C ALA A 61 -4.89 -4.61 3.17
N ILE A 62 -4.43 -4.39 1.93
CA ILE A 62 -3.55 -5.32 1.23
C ILE A 62 -2.33 -4.55 0.72
N GLY A 63 -1.22 -5.24 0.56
CA GLY A 63 0.00 -4.62 0.06
C GLY A 63 1.04 -5.65 -0.26
N GLY A 64 2.12 -5.19 -0.88
CA GLY A 64 3.21 -6.09 -1.25
C GLY A 64 4.41 -5.36 -1.81
N VAL A 65 5.42 -6.16 -2.15
CA VAL A 65 6.65 -5.67 -2.75
C VAL A 65 6.94 -6.52 -3.99
N GLU A 66 7.10 -5.85 -5.13
CA GLU A 66 7.46 -6.52 -6.38
C GLU A 66 8.98 -6.71 -6.45
N ASN A 67 9.44 -7.53 -7.41
CA ASN A 67 10.83 -7.96 -7.51
C ASN A 67 11.86 -6.83 -7.56
N ASP A 68 11.48 -5.68 -8.10
CA ASP A 68 12.36 -4.52 -8.25
C ASP A 68 12.32 -3.56 -7.05
N GLY A 69 11.64 -3.95 -5.96
CA GLY A 69 11.48 -3.11 -4.78
C GLY A 69 10.29 -2.16 -4.84
N LYS A 70 9.44 -2.29 -5.85
CA LYS A 70 8.25 -1.46 -5.98
C LYS A 70 7.21 -1.88 -4.95
N ILE A 71 6.96 -0.99 -3.99
CA ILE A 71 6.04 -1.24 -2.89
C ILE A 71 4.66 -0.65 -3.20
N TRP A 72 3.60 -1.36 -2.82
CA TRP A 72 2.25 -0.90 -3.06
C TRP A 72 1.34 -1.26 -1.89
N MET A 73 0.24 -0.52 -1.74
CA MET A 73 -0.75 -0.78 -0.70
C MET A 73 -2.10 -0.19 -1.07
N LEU A 74 -3.16 -0.91 -0.69
CA LEU A 74 -4.54 -0.47 -0.83
C LEU A 74 -5.25 -0.65 0.51
N CYS A 75 -5.98 0.37 0.95
CA CYS A 75 -6.61 0.39 2.26
C CYS A 75 -8.12 0.56 2.17
N THR A 76 -8.80 -0.02 3.16
CA THR A 76 -10.21 0.27 3.43
C THR A 76 -10.30 1.28 4.57
N ASP A 77 -11.50 1.81 4.81
CA ASP A 77 -11.71 2.73 5.94
C ASP A 77 -11.51 2.05 7.31
N SER A 78 -11.50 0.72 7.34
CA SER A 78 -11.26 -0.02 8.59
C SER A 78 -9.90 0.28 9.22
N VAL A 79 -8.89 0.66 8.43
CA VAL A 79 -7.58 1.03 8.99
C VAL A 79 -7.67 2.27 9.88
N LYS A 80 -8.68 3.12 9.67
CA LYS A 80 -8.86 4.36 10.43
C LYS A 80 -9.37 4.10 11.85
N GLU A 81 -9.89 2.90 12.10
CA GLU A 81 -10.34 2.50 13.44
C GLU A 81 -9.17 2.01 14.30
N PHE A 82 -8.07 1.59 13.68
CA PHE A 82 -6.89 1.07 14.38
C PHE A 82 -5.60 1.70 13.82
N PRO A 83 -5.52 3.04 13.78
CA PRO A 83 -4.43 3.70 13.04
C PRO A 83 -3.05 3.43 13.61
N ARG A 84 -2.92 3.34 14.93
CA ARG A 84 -1.61 3.09 15.57
C ARG A 84 -1.14 1.67 15.34
N THR A 85 -2.04 0.70 15.48
CA THR A 85 -1.72 -0.72 15.25
C THR A 85 -1.31 -0.93 13.80
N PHE A 86 -2.09 -0.38 12.88
CA PHE A 86 -1.81 -0.50 11.46
C PHE A 86 -0.45 0.12 11.09
N ALA A 87 -0.22 1.36 11.47
CA ALA A 87 1.02 2.06 11.14
C ALA A 87 2.24 1.36 11.73
N ARG A 88 2.15 0.89 12.97
CA ARG A 88 3.25 0.20 13.65
C ARG A 88 3.59 -1.13 12.98
N ASP A 89 2.57 -1.90 12.62
CA ASP A 89 2.79 -3.19 11.94
C ASP A 89 3.39 -2.99 10.56
N CYS A 90 2.91 -1.98 9.81
CA CYS A 90 3.50 -1.62 8.51
C CYS A 90 4.97 -1.22 8.67
N LYS A 91 5.29 -0.41 9.67
CA LYS A 91 6.65 0.03 9.90
C LYS A 91 7.58 -1.15 10.21
N ARG A 92 7.14 -2.07 11.05
CA ARG A 92 7.91 -3.28 11.35
C ARG A 92 8.21 -4.08 10.10
N MET A 93 7.18 -4.28 9.28
CA MET A 93 7.35 -5.04 8.05
C MET A 93 8.32 -4.36 7.10
N ILE A 94 8.16 -3.06 6.87
CA ILE A 94 9.01 -2.30 5.96
C ILE A 94 10.46 -2.27 6.45
N ASP A 95 10.66 -2.06 7.74
CA ASP A 95 12.01 -2.02 8.32
C ASP A 95 12.70 -3.39 8.24
N SER A 96 11.94 -4.48 8.15
CA SER A 96 12.48 -5.84 8.06
C SER A 96 12.73 -6.30 6.62
N ARG A 97 12.34 -5.51 5.61
CA ARG A 97 12.49 -5.92 4.21
C ARG A 97 13.95 -6.01 3.80
N PRO A 98 14.30 -7.03 2.98
CA PRO A 98 15.68 -7.21 2.53
C PRO A 98 16.08 -6.28 1.38
N GLU A 99 15.13 -5.69 0.67
CA GLU A 99 15.42 -4.81 -0.45
C GLU A 99 16.18 -3.56 0.04
N LYS A 100 17.24 -3.21 -0.67
CA LYS A 100 18.00 -1.99 -0.37
C LYS A 100 17.23 -0.73 -0.74
N LEU A 101 16.35 -0.82 -1.73
CA LEU A 101 15.55 0.30 -2.18
C LEU A 101 14.08 -0.13 -2.32
N LEU A 102 13.21 0.58 -1.61
CA LEU A 102 11.76 0.48 -1.78
C LEU A 102 11.29 1.79 -2.41
N TRP A 103 10.42 1.71 -3.42
CA TRP A 103 10.02 2.89 -4.18
C TRP A 103 8.63 2.74 -4.81
N ASN A 104 8.01 3.85 -5.11
CA ASN A 104 6.81 3.92 -5.96
C ASN A 104 6.46 5.40 -6.17
N VAL A 105 5.29 5.63 -6.73
CA VAL A 105 4.67 6.94 -6.84
C VAL A 105 3.35 6.94 -6.08
N VAL A 106 2.94 8.10 -5.57
CA VAL A 106 1.67 8.26 -4.87
C VAL A 106 0.95 9.48 -5.44
N ASP A 107 -0.36 9.38 -5.62
CA ASP A 107 -1.19 10.49 -6.09
C ASP A 107 -1.09 11.63 -5.07
N LYS A 108 -0.74 12.82 -5.56
CA LYS A 108 -0.58 14.00 -4.70
C LYS A 108 -1.84 14.32 -3.89
N ARG A 109 -3.01 13.92 -4.40
CA ARG A 109 -4.29 14.12 -3.73
C ARG A 109 -4.53 13.13 -2.58
N ASN A 110 -3.78 12.03 -2.54
CA ASN A 110 -3.95 10.99 -1.52
C ASN A 110 -3.17 11.35 -0.26
N THR A 111 -3.64 12.37 0.44
CA THR A 111 -2.95 12.93 1.61
C THR A 111 -2.85 11.95 2.77
N THR A 112 -3.82 11.07 2.94
CA THR A 112 -3.80 10.04 3.99
C THR A 112 -2.64 9.07 3.76
N HIS A 113 -2.46 8.61 2.52
CA HIS A 113 -1.36 7.70 2.18
C HIS A 113 0.00 8.41 2.32
N ILE A 114 0.07 9.68 1.92
CA ILE A 114 1.29 10.48 2.05
C ILE A 114 1.71 10.60 3.52
N LYS A 115 0.76 10.81 4.42
CA LYS A 115 1.05 10.87 5.86
C LYS A 115 1.60 9.54 6.38
N LEU A 116 1.02 8.43 5.95
CA LEU A 116 1.50 7.11 6.31
C LEU A 116 2.92 6.88 5.81
N LEU A 117 3.18 7.18 4.54
CA LEU A 117 4.52 7.03 3.96
C LEU A 117 5.57 7.83 4.72
N ARG A 118 5.22 9.05 5.12
CA ARG A 118 6.11 9.89 5.92
C ARG A 118 6.43 9.25 7.27
N PHE A 119 5.42 8.72 7.94
CA PHE A 119 5.62 8.01 9.20
C PHE A 119 6.50 6.78 9.02
N LEU A 120 6.35 6.06 7.90
CA LEU A 120 7.13 4.87 7.59
C LEU A 120 8.59 5.17 7.23
N GLY A 121 8.95 6.44 7.09
CA GLY A 121 10.33 6.85 6.82
C GLY A 121 10.67 7.01 5.35
N PHE A 122 9.67 7.03 4.47
CA PHE A 122 9.91 7.29 3.05
C PHE A 122 10.24 8.75 2.82
N LYS A 123 11.10 9.00 1.83
CA LYS A 123 11.44 10.34 1.35
C LYS A 123 10.71 10.64 0.06
N PHE A 124 10.23 11.85 -0.07
CA PHE A 124 9.55 12.32 -1.27
C PHE A 124 10.58 13.05 -2.14
N LEU A 125 10.69 12.64 -3.40
CA LEU A 125 11.75 13.08 -4.29
C LEU A 125 11.32 14.24 -5.18
N ARG A 126 10.27 14.03 -5.97
CA ARG A 126 9.80 15.05 -6.92
C ARG A 126 8.38 14.74 -7.38
N GLU A 127 7.71 15.76 -7.92
CA GLU A 127 6.43 15.58 -8.57
C GLU A 127 6.64 15.17 -10.02
N VAL A 128 5.80 14.25 -10.50
CA VAL A 128 5.83 13.76 -11.88
C VAL A 128 4.41 13.68 -12.40
N LEU A 129 4.25 13.83 -13.71
CA LEU A 129 2.98 13.55 -14.38
C LEU A 129 2.93 12.05 -14.67
N TYR A 130 1.84 11.40 -14.29
CA TYR A 130 1.78 9.95 -14.31
C TYR A 130 0.40 9.45 -14.71
N GLY A 131 0.39 8.26 -15.34
CA GLY A 131 -0.82 7.55 -15.68
C GLY A 131 -1.53 8.08 -16.92
N PRO A 132 -2.67 7.47 -17.31
CA PRO A 132 -3.35 7.82 -18.55
C PRO A 132 -3.89 9.23 -18.59
N LYS A 133 -4.15 9.84 -17.43
CA LYS A 133 -4.67 11.21 -17.35
C LYS A 133 -3.58 12.24 -17.03
N LEU A 134 -2.33 11.82 -16.95
CA LEU A 134 -1.19 12.70 -16.61
C LEU A 134 -1.45 13.52 -15.34
N LEU A 135 -1.89 12.85 -14.29
CA LEU A 135 -2.13 13.47 -13.00
C LEU A 135 -0.81 13.66 -12.25
N THR A 136 -0.79 14.59 -11.30
CA THR A 136 0.40 14.84 -10.50
C THR A 136 0.55 13.77 -9.43
N PHE A 137 1.65 13.03 -9.52
CA PHE A 137 2.07 12.05 -8.51
C PHE A 137 3.38 12.51 -7.89
N ILE A 138 3.72 11.95 -6.74
CA ILE A 138 4.98 12.21 -6.06
C ILE A 138 5.77 10.92 -6.01
N GLU A 139 7.02 10.96 -6.49
CA GLU A 139 7.94 9.83 -6.35
C GLU A 139 8.42 9.76 -4.91
N PHE A 140 8.45 8.55 -4.36
CA PHE A 140 8.96 8.33 -3.01
C PHE A 140 9.86 7.11 -2.97
N CYS A 141 10.78 7.11 -2.03
CA CYS A 141 11.66 5.95 -1.82
C CYS A 141 12.13 5.86 -0.37
N LYS A 142 12.58 4.67 -0.04
CA LYS A 142 13.24 4.42 1.24
C LYS A 142 14.44 3.50 0.99
N ILE A 143 15.60 3.92 1.49
CA ILE A 143 16.80 3.11 1.42
C ILE A 143 16.92 2.35 2.74
N ASN A 144 16.82 1.03 2.65
CA ASN A 144 17.02 0.15 3.80
C ASN A 144 18.46 -0.31 3.82
N VAL A 145 19.29 0.36 4.61
CA VAL A 145 20.68 -0.03 4.81
C VAL A 145 20.79 -0.74 6.15
N ARG A 146 21.44 -1.90 6.13
CA ARG A 146 21.67 -2.68 7.34
C ARG A 146 23.15 -2.83 7.60
#